data_02dc1708028809f4ae4c1c0b1bd4fd9d
#
_entry.id   02dc1708028809f4ae4c1c0b1bd4fd9d
#
_cell.length_a   1.000
_cell.length_b   1.000
_cell.length_c   1.000
_cell.angle_alpha   90.00
_cell.angle_beta   90.00
_cell.angle_gamma   90.00
#
_symmetry.space_group_name_H-M   'P 1'
#
loop_
_entity.id
_entity.type
_entity.pdbx_description
1 polymer ?
#
loop_
_entity_poly.entity_id
_entity_poly.type
_entity_poly.pdbx_seq_one_letter_code
_entity_poly.pdbx_strand_id
1 'polypeptide(L)' 'MSEHTLDARRLLCPMPVIKTQNKVNELQTGDTLTVTCTDPGVLNDIPAWCRINGHEVISASEKDDEIEIEIKVC' A
#
# COMPACT_ATOMS: atom_id res chain seq x y z
N MET A 1 -11.97 -2.58 -13.24
CA MET A 1 -11.61 -2.89 -11.84
C MET A 1 -10.72 -4.12 -11.83
N SER A 2 -9.48 -3.95 -11.43
CA SER A 2 -8.49 -5.03 -11.42
C SER A 2 -7.80 -5.08 -10.06
N GLU A 3 -7.35 -6.28 -9.71
CA GLU A 3 -6.59 -6.48 -8.48
C GLU A 3 -5.10 -6.59 -8.83
N HIS A 4 -4.29 -5.87 -8.06
CA HIS A 4 -2.84 -5.84 -8.25
C HIS A 4 -2.15 -6.10 -6.93
N THR A 5 -0.90 -6.53 -7.01
CA THR A 5 -0.08 -6.75 -5.82
C THR A 5 1.27 -6.05 -5.99
N LEU A 6 1.85 -5.64 -4.87
CA LEU A 6 3.17 -5.01 -4.85
C LEU A 6 3.97 -5.62 -3.71
N ASP A 7 5.16 -6.10 -4.03
CA ASP A 7 6.08 -6.63 -3.03
C ASP A 7 7.02 -5.50 -2.59
N ALA A 8 6.80 -5.03 -1.37
CA ALA A 8 7.64 -4.01 -0.74
C ALA A 8 8.31 -4.55 0.51
N ARG A 9 8.52 -5.87 0.56
CA ARG A 9 9.20 -6.49 1.69
C ARG A 9 10.67 -6.11 1.69
N ARG A 10 11.25 -6.05 2.91
CA ARG A 10 12.66 -5.74 3.14
C ARG A 10 13.06 -4.32 2.74
N LEU A 11 12.08 -3.45 2.57
CA LEU A 11 12.31 -2.04 2.31
C LEU A 11 12.05 -1.25 3.58
N LEU A 12 12.90 -0.24 3.83
CA LEU A 12 12.75 0.65 4.96
C LEU A 12 12.11 1.96 4.52
N CYS A 13 11.40 2.61 5.45
CA CYS A 13 10.82 3.92 5.21
C CYS A 13 11.86 4.89 4.67
N PRO A 14 11.57 5.68 3.62
CA PRO A 14 10.24 5.89 3.02
C PRO A 14 9.98 5.02 1.77
N MET A 15 10.81 4.04 1.48
CA MET A 15 10.73 3.29 0.22
C MET A 15 9.40 2.58 0.00
N PRO A 16 8.76 1.92 1.01
CA PRO A 16 7.47 1.29 0.77
C PRO A 16 6.42 2.27 0.28
N VAL A 17 6.40 3.49 0.82
CA VAL A 17 5.44 4.52 0.42
C VAL A 17 5.74 4.98 -1.01
N ILE A 18 7.00 5.17 -1.33
CA ILE A 18 7.42 5.60 -2.67
C ILE A 18 7.04 4.55 -3.72
N LYS A 19 7.28 3.28 -3.42
CA LYS A 19 6.91 2.20 -4.34
C LYS A 19 5.39 2.10 -4.50
N THR A 20 4.65 2.29 -3.42
CA THR A 20 3.20 2.31 -3.46
C THR A 20 2.70 3.44 -4.35
N GLN A 21 3.27 4.63 -4.18
CA GLN A 21 2.91 5.79 -5.00
C GLN A 21 3.16 5.52 -6.48
N ASN A 22 4.33 4.99 -6.82
CA ASN A 22 4.67 4.70 -8.20
C ASN A 22 3.72 3.67 -8.81
N LYS A 23 3.36 2.64 -8.03
CA LYS A 23 2.45 1.61 -8.51
C LYS A 23 1.04 2.17 -8.71
N VAL A 24 0.55 2.95 -7.76
CA VAL A 24 -0.79 3.54 -7.85
C VAL A 24 -0.90 4.43 -9.09
N ASN A 25 0.18 5.14 -9.44
CA ASN A 25 0.18 6.00 -10.62
C ASN A 25 0.03 5.20 -11.93
N GLU A 26 0.29 3.91 -11.90
CA GLU A 26 0.10 3.04 -13.07
C GLU A 26 -1.30 2.44 -13.11
N LEU A 27 -2.09 2.58 -12.05
CA LEU A 27 -3.40 1.96 -11.92
C LEU A 27 -4.51 2.95 -12.22
N GLN A 28 -5.73 2.42 -12.36
CA GLN A 28 -6.90 3.23 -12.68
C GLN A 28 -7.86 3.28 -11.49
N THR A 29 -8.71 4.30 -11.49
CA THR A 29 -9.75 4.43 -10.47
C THR A 29 -10.58 3.15 -10.40
N GLY A 30 -10.75 2.63 -9.21
CA GLY A 30 -11.48 1.40 -8.97
C GLY A 30 -10.61 0.16 -8.85
N ASP A 31 -9.34 0.26 -9.26
CA ASP A 31 -8.40 -0.84 -9.07
C ASP A 31 -8.05 -1.00 -7.59
N THR A 32 -7.69 -2.21 -7.20
CA THR A 32 -7.21 -2.47 -5.84
C THR A 32 -5.75 -2.90 -5.89
N LEU A 33 -5.01 -2.51 -4.87
CA LEU A 33 -3.59 -2.84 -4.74
C LEU A 33 -3.33 -3.38 -3.34
N THR A 34 -2.76 -4.58 -3.28
CA THR A 34 -2.32 -5.16 -2.02
C THR A 34 -0.80 -4.99 -1.93
N VAL A 35 -0.35 -4.23 -0.93
CA VAL A 35 1.07 -3.98 -0.69
C VAL A 35 1.51 -4.86 0.46
N THR A 36 2.56 -5.64 0.24
CA THR A 36 3.14 -6.50 1.27
C THR A 36 4.46 -5.90 1.72
N CYS A 37 4.60 -5.66 3.03
CA CYS A 37 5.75 -5.00 3.62
C CYS A 37 6.23 -5.77 4.84
N THR A 38 7.44 -5.44 5.31
CA THR A 38 7.97 -6.00 6.56
C THR A 38 8.30 -4.93 7.60
N ASP A 39 8.27 -3.65 7.22
CA ASP A 39 8.51 -2.53 8.14
C ASP A 39 7.19 -2.13 8.81
N PRO A 40 7.07 -2.27 10.14
CA PRO A 40 5.82 -1.92 10.83
C PRO A 40 5.42 -0.45 10.70
N GLY A 41 6.35 0.43 10.35
CA GLY A 41 6.03 1.85 10.12
C GLY A 41 5.01 2.06 9.01
N VAL A 42 4.87 1.11 8.07
CA VAL A 42 3.93 1.25 6.97
C VAL A 42 2.47 1.23 7.45
N LEU A 43 2.19 0.65 8.62
CA LEU A 43 0.84 0.66 9.17
C LEU A 43 0.34 2.08 9.47
N ASN A 44 1.25 3.02 9.61
CA ASN A 44 0.93 4.43 9.79
C ASN A 44 1.18 5.22 8.49
N ASP A 45 2.28 4.96 7.81
CA ASP A 45 2.74 5.78 6.69
C ASP A 45 1.88 5.60 5.43
N ILE A 46 1.53 4.36 5.08
CA ILE A 46 0.73 4.12 3.88
C ILE A 46 -0.70 4.63 4.04
N PRO A 47 -1.40 4.37 5.15
CA PRO A 47 -2.72 4.97 5.35
C PRO A 47 -2.70 6.50 5.34
N ALA A 48 -1.67 7.11 5.90
CA ALA A 48 -1.54 8.57 5.88
C ALA A 48 -1.37 9.07 4.45
N TRP A 49 -0.53 8.41 3.65
CA TRP A 49 -0.34 8.77 2.25
C TRP A 49 -1.65 8.62 1.47
N CYS A 50 -2.39 7.52 1.71
CA CYS A 50 -3.66 7.29 1.03
C CYS A 50 -4.67 8.39 1.34
N ARG A 51 -4.75 8.82 2.59
CA ARG A 51 -5.66 9.87 3.01
C ARG A 51 -5.33 11.20 2.33
N ILE A 52 -4.03 11.53 2.26
CA ILE A 52 -3.57 12.77 1.65
C ILE A 52 -3.86 12.77 0.14
N ASN A 53 -3.77 11.62 -0.50
CA ASN A 53 -3.92 11.52 -1.94
C ASN A 53 -5.32 11.05 -2.38
N GLY A 54 -6.25 10.89 -1.44
CA GLY A 54 -7.64 10.59 -1.76
C GLY A 54 -7.94 9.13 -2.06
N HIS A 55 -7.05 8.23 -1.69
CA HIS A 55 -7.28 6.79 -1.84
C HIS A 55 -7.86 6.19 -0.57
N GLU A 56 -8.45 5.00 -0.68
CA GLU A 56 -9.09 4.34 0.45
C GLU A 56 -8.30 3.11 0.88
N VAL A 57 -8.06 2.99 2.19
CA VAL A 57 -7.48 1.77 2.75
C VAL A 57 -8.64 0.83 3.06
N ILE A 58 -8.70 -0.29 2.33
CA ILE A 58 -9.77 -1.28 2.53
C ILE A 58 -9.48 -2.13 3.75
N SER A 59 -8.23 -2.55 3.90
CA SER A 59 -7.83 -3.36 5.05
C SER A 59 -6.34 -3.23 5.29
N ALA A 60 -5.93 -3.51 6.52
CA ALA A 60 -4.52 -3.59 6.90
C ALA A 60 -4.41 -4.72 7.92
N SER A 61 -3.50 -5.66 7.68
CA SER A 61 -3.31 -6.79 8.56
C SER A 61 -1.83 -7.09 8.71
N GLU A 62 -1.49 -7.72 9.83
CA GLU A 62 -0.13 -8.14 10.12
C GLU A 62 -0.15 -9.63 10.48
N LYS A 63 0.73 -10.41 9.84
CA LYS A 63 0.83 -11.83 10.10
C LYS A 63 2.22 -12.31 9.75
N ASP A 64 2.84 -13.04 10.68
CA ASP A 64 4.17 -13.66 10.46
C ASP A 64 5.23 -12.63 10.05
N ASP A 65 5.24 -11.47 10.71
CA ASP A 65 6.15 -10.37 10.47
C ASP A 65 5.98 -9.73 9.09
N GLU A 66 4.90 -10.06 8.39
CA GLU A 66 4.54 -9.38 7.14
C GLU A 66 3.27 -8.57 7.34
N ILE A 67 3.23 -7.43 6.65
CA ILE A 67 2.11 -6.51 6.73
C ILE A 67 1.51 -6.41 5.34
N GLU A 68 0.19 -6.64 5.24
CA GLU A 68 -0.53 -6.47 3.98
C GLU A 68 -1.52 -5.32 4.12
N ILE A 69 -1.44 -4.37 3.20
CA ILE A 69 -2.36 -3.24 3.16
C ILE A 69 -3.05 -3.25 1.81
N GLU A 70 -4.37 -3.33 1.83
CA GLU A 70 -5.18 -3.30 0.62
C GLU A 70 -5.73 -1.91 0.39
N ILE A 71 -5.46 -1.35 -0.78
CA ILE A 71 -5.79 0.03 -1.12
C ILE A 71 -6.72 0.03 -2.34
N LYS A 72 -7.76 0.86 -2.27
CA LYS A 72 -8.59 1.13 -3.43
C LYS A 72 -8.16 2.45 -4.05
N VAL A 73 -7.84 2.41 -5.34
CA VAL A 73 -7.43 3.60 -6.08
C VAL A 73 -8.68 4.43 -6.40
N CYS A 74 -8.67 5.68 -6.01
CA CYS A 74 -9.79 6.59 -6.21
C CYS A 74 -9.47 7.73 -7.15
#